data_734a47d93d7da8f81cc04e5631e02286
#
_entry.id   734a47d93d7da8f81cc04e5631e02286
#
_cell.length_a   1.000
_cell.length_b   1.000
_cell.length_c   1.000
_cell.angle_alpha   90.00
_cell.angle_beta   90.00
_cell.angle_gamma   90.00
#
_symmetry.space_group_name_H-M   'P 1'
#
loop_
_entity.id
_entity.type
_entity.pdbx_description
1 polymer ?
#
loop_
_entity_poly.entity_id
_entity_poly.type
_entity_poly.pdbx_seq_one_letter_code
_entity_poly.pdbx_strand_id
1 'polypeptide(L)' 'MNIGEHIRDKRKTFGLTQVELAKRSGVGIRFVRELENGKNTVQLDKVNQVLRLFGEELQAHKIN' A
#
# COMPACT_ATOMS: atom_id res chain seq x y z
N MET A 1 -3.98 12.82 -4.26
CA MET A 1 -3.54 11.41 -4.36
C MET A 1 -3.97 10.65 -3.12
N ASN A 2 -4.63 9.52 -3.27
CA ASN A 2 -4.97 8.67 -2.14
C ASN A 2 -3.88 7.63 -1.90
N ILE A 3 -3.97 6.91 -0.79
CA ILE A 3 -2.94 5.94 -0.41
C ILE A 3 -2.83 4.79 -1.42
N GLY A 4 -3.93 4.37 -2.03
CA GLY A 4 -3.91 3.31 -3.03
C GLY A 4 -3.14 3.70 -4.27
N GLU A 5 -3.32 4.93 -4.74
CA GLU A 5 -2.55 5.46 -5.87
C GLU A 5 -1.06 5.57 -5.53
N HIS A 6 -0.75 6.05 -4.34
CA HIS A 6 0.62 6.17 -3.87
C HIS A 6 1.32 4.80 -3.88
N ILE A 7 0.65 3.78 -3.35
CA ILE A 7 1.20 2.42 -3.31
C ILE A 7 1.37 1.86 -4.72
N ARG A 8 0.39 2.08 -5.60
CA ARG A 8 0.51 1.65 -7.00
C ARG A 8 1.72 2.27 -7.67
N ASP A 9 1.92 3.57 -7.48
CA ASP A 9 3.05 4.28 -8.09
C ASP A 9 4.39 3.73 -7.56
N LYS A 10 4.49 3.52 -6.25
CA LYS A 10 5.69 2.92 -5.65
C LYS A 10 5.93 1.52 -6.17
N ARG A 11 4.86 0.72 -6.24
CA ARG A 11 4.95 -0.65 -6.76
C ARG A 11 5.54 -0.66 -8.18
N LYS A 12 5.03 0.20 -9.04
CA LYS A 12 5.50 0.31 -10.42
C LYS A 12 6.95 0.80 -10.49
N THR A 13 7.29 1.77 -9.67
CA THR A 13 8.66 2.29 -9.58
C THR A 13 9.64 1.18 -9.20
N PHE A 14 9.22 0.28 -8.31
CA PHE A 14 10.05 -0.86 -7.89
C PHE A 14 9.96 -2.05 -8.86
N GLY A 15 9.19 -1.93 -9.94
CA GLY A 15 9.05 -2.97 -10.95
C GLY A 15 8.32 -4.23 -10.47
N LEU A 16 7.41 -4.09 -9.52
CA LEU A 16 6.69 -5.21 -8.92
C LEU A 16 5.29 -5.37 -9.51
N THR A 17 4.85 -6.62 -9.65
CA THR A 17 3.44 -6.93 -9.90
C THR A 17 2.67 -6.86 -8.57
N GLN A 18 1.35 -6.82 -8.64
CA GLN A 18 0.52 -6.87 -7.43
C GLN A 18 0.77 -8.16 -6.63
N VAL A 19 0.93 -9.28 -7.32
CA VAL A 19 1.23 -10.56 -6.68
C VAL A 19 2.57 -10.51 -5.94
N GLU A 20 3.58 -9.93 -6.58
CA GLU A 20 4.89 -9.79 -5.95
C GLU A 20 4.86 -8.88 -4.74
N LEU A 21 4.14 -7.77 -4.84
CA LEU A 21 3.97 -6.85 -3.71
C LEU A 21 3.32 -7.56 -2.52
N ALA A 22 2.24 -8.30 -2.78
CA ALA A 22 1.54 -9.05 -1.74
C ALA A 22 2.48 -10.04 -1.05
N LYS A 23 3.22 -10.82 -1.83
CA LYS A 23 4.14 -11.82 -1.29
C LYS A 23 5.26 -11.18 -0.45
N ARG A 24 5.88 -10.14 -0.96
CA ARG A 24 7.01 -9.50 -0.30
C ARG A 24 6.61 -8.76 0.97
N SER A 25 5.42 -8.18 0.99
CA SER A 25 4.94 -7.45 2.16
C SER A 25 4.21 -8.33 3.17
N GLY A 26 3.86 -9.56 2.79
CA GLY A 26 3.18 -10.50 3.68
C GLY A 26 1.69 -10.25 3.82
N VAL A 27 1.07 -9.57 2.86
CA VAL A 27 -0.39 -9.37 2.82
C VAL A 27 -1.00 -10.18 1.67
N GLY A 28 -2.33 -10.34 1.68
CA GLY A 28 -3.02 -11.06 0.61
C GLY A 28 -3.10 -10.25 -0.67
N ILE A 29 -3.15 -10.94 -1.81
CA ILE A 29 -3.30 -10.29 -3.12
C ILE A 29 -4.61 -9.51 -3.20
N ARG A 30 -5.68 -10.03 -2.61
CA ARG A 30 -6.97 -9.35 -2.60
C ARG A 30 -6.87 -8.00 -1.86
N PHE A 31 -6.13 -7.98 -0.76
CA PHE A 31 -5.90 -6.74 -0.01
C PHE A 31 -5.20 -5.70 -0.90
N VAL A 32 -4.15 -6.10 -1.62
CA VAL A 32 -3.42 -5.19 -2.52
C VAL A 32 -4.35 -4.64 -3.60
N ARG A 33 -5.15 -5.51 -4.22
CA ARG A 33 -6.09 -5.08 -5.26
C ARG A 33 -7.11 -4.08 -4.75
N GLU A 34 -7.72 -4.36 -3.60
CA GLU A 34 -8.71 -3.47 -2.99
C GLU A 34 -8.09 -2.13 -2.61
N LEU A 35 -6.89 -2.17 -2.03
CA LEU A 35 -6.17 -0.96 -1.64
C LEU A 35 -5.87 -0.08 -2.85
N GLU A 36 -5.33 -0.65 -3.92
CA GLU A 36 -5.01 0.09 -5.15
C GLU A 36 -6.26 0.59 -5.87
N ASN A 37 -7.39 -0.08 -5.68
CA ASN A 37 -8.67 0.35 -6.24
C ASN A 37 -9.38 1.42 -5.40
N GLY A 38 -8.75 1.89 -4.33
CA GLY A 38 -9.26 3.00 -3.54
C GLY A 38 -10.22 2.63 -2.42
N LYS A 39 -10.22 1.37 -1.97
CA LYS A 39 -11.05 0.97 -0.83
C LYS A 39 -10.65 1.76 0.41
N ASN A 40 -11.62 2.43 1.04
CA ASN A 40 -11.36 3.30 2.20
C ASN A 40 -11.32 2.54 3.53
N THR A 41 -11.99 1.40 3.63
CA THR A 41 -12.09 0.63 4.86
C THR A 41 -11.00 -0.45 4.90
N VAL A 42 -9.76 -0.04 5.04
CA VAL A 42 -8.60 -0.94 5.09
C VAL A 42 -7.96 -0.90 6.47
N GLN A 43 -7.33 -2.01 6.87
CA GLN A 43 -6.62 -2.08 8.14
C GLN A 43 -5.30 -1.32 8.04
N LEU A 44 -5.10 -0.37 8.96
CA LEU A 44 -3.90 0.48 8.97
C LEU A 44 -2.61 -0.30 9.14
N ASP A 45 -2.63 -1.34 9.97
CA ASP A 45 -1.46 -2.19 10.18
C ASP A 45 -1.02 -2.90 8.90
N LYS A 46 -1.97 -3.36 8.10
CA LYS A 46 -1.66 -4.00 6.81
C LYS A 46 -1.18 -2.99 5.78
N VAL A 47 -1.75 -1.78 5.78
CA VAL A 47 -1.25 -0.70 4.92
C VAL A 47 0.21 -0.39 5.26
N ASN A 48 0.53 -0.29 6.54
CA ASN A 48 1.90 -0.07 6.98
C ASN A 48 2.83 -1.23 6.60
N GLN A 49 2.33 -2.46 6.62
CA GLN A 49 3.09 -3.62 6.18
C GLN A 49 3.55 -3.48 4.73
N VAL A 50 2.64 -3.00 3.86
CA VAL A 50 2.96 -2.75 2.46
C VAL A 50 3.93 -1.57 2.33
N LEU A 51 3.66 -0.47 3.03
CA LEU A 51 4.50 0.73 2.94
C LEU A 51 5.94 0.48 3.42
N ARG A 52 6.12 -0.36 4.44
CA ARG A 52 7.45 -0.68 4.96
C ARG A 52 8.35 -1.33 3.93
N LEU A 53 7.80 -2.05 2.97
CA LEU A 53 8.58 -2.58 1.86
C LEU A 53 9.29 -1.45 1.09
N PHE A 54 8.67 -0.28 1.04
CA PHE A 54 9.20 0.90 0.37
C PHE A 54 9.93 1.85 1.32
N GLY A 55 10.11 1.45 2.59
CA GLY A 55 10.75 2.30 3.59
C GLY A 55 9.85 3.41 4.12
N GLU A 56 8.54 3.22 4.06
CA GLU A 56 7.54 4.21 4.44
C GLU A 56 6.59 3.69 5.52
N GLU A 57 5.85 4.60 6.14
CA GLU A 57 4.76 4.26 7.05
C GLU A 57 3.75 5.40 7.09
N LEU A 58 2.54 5.07 7.54
CA LEU A 58 1.51 6.09 7.75
C LEU A 58 1.84 6.94 8.97
N GLN A 59 1.54 8.23 8.87
CA GLN A 59 1.69 9.17 9.98
C GLN A 59 0.49 10.10 10.01
N ALA A 60 0.13 10.56 11.21
CA ALA A 60 -0.83 11.62 11.35
C ALA A 60 -0.22 12.93 10.87
N HIS A 61 -1.00 13.72 10.15
CA HIS A 61 -0.56 14.99 9.62
C HIS A 61 -1.55 16.09 10.04
N LYS A 62 -1.02 17.15 10.61
CA LYS A 62 -1.87 18.25 11.08
C LYS A 62 -2.43 19.03 9.89
N ILE A 63 -3.72 19.26 9.92
CA ILE A 63 -4.41 20.07 8.92
C ILE A 63 -4.55 21.48 9.51
N ASN A 64 -4.14 22.47 8.76
CA ASN A 64 -4.29 23.88 9.14
C ASN A 64 -5.52 24.48 8.50
#